data_18f137adb7ef209c861f2e4188109bdb
#
_entry.id   18f137adb7ef209c861f2e4188109bdb
#
_cell.length_a   1.000
_cell.length_b   1.000
_cell.length_c   1.000
_cell.angle_alpha   90.00
_cell.angle_beta   90.00
_cell.angle_gamma   90.00
#
_symmetry.space_group_name_H-M   'P 1'
#
loop_
_entity.id
_entity.type
_entity.pdbx_description
1 polymer ?
#
loop_
_entity_poly.entity_id
_entity_poly.type
_entity_poly.pdbx_seq_one_letter_code
_entity_poly.pdbx_strand_id
1 'polypeptide(L)'
;MPDPMDRQDSNRLQRGRGATFSPDNRYSAHTQEALDDGWGSLDAPLEPLRTTFTLDSSRTVISYNDSPDVGFDRSINPYRGCEHGCVYCFARPSHAWLGLSPGLDFETRLVAKFDAATLLERELAKPGYCCQPIALGTNTDPYQPVERRLEITRGILEVLARCRHPATIVTKSAAV
;
A
#
# COMPACT_ATOMS: atom_id res chain seq x y z
N MET A 1 31.20 28.08 -2.46
CA MET A 1 30.31 27.01 -1.90
C MET A 1 28.90 27.48 -2.13
N PRO A 2 28.07 26.79 -2.87
CA PRO A 2 26.64 27.17 -2.99
C PRO A 2 25.93 26.97 -1.65
N ASP A 3 25.00 27.88 -1.36
CA ASP A 3 24.22 27.96 -0.15
C ASP A 3 23.39 26.69 0.06
N PRO A 4 23.32 26.09 1.28
CA PRO A 4 22.50 24.92 1.55
C PRO A 4 20.99 25.14 1.37
N MET A 5 20.55 26.40 1.22
CA MET A 5 19.12 26.73 0.99
C MET A 5 18.67 26.58 -0.47
N ASP A 6 19.59 26.43 -1.43
CA ASP A 6 19.26 26.29 -2.86
C ASP A 6 18.91 24.84 -3.29
N ARG A 7 18.86 23.90 -2.35
CA ARG A 7 18.53 22.49 -2.63
C ARG A 7 17.02 22.17 -2.57
N GLN A 8 16.16 23.18 -2.50
CA GLN A 8 14.76 22.95 -2.15
C GLN A 8 13.79 22.72 -3.32
N ASP A 9 14.19 22.83 -4.60
CA ASP A 9 13.20 22.86 -5.69
C ASP A 9 13.25 21.74 -6.74
N SER A 10 13.99 20.68 -6.53
CA SER A 10 14.02 19.57 -7.51
C SER A 10 12.78 18.65 -7.48
N ASN A 11 11.94 18.76 -6.46
CA ASN A 11 10.76 17.92 -6.32
C ASN A 11 9.50 18.77 -6.50
N ARG A 12 9.04 18.94 -7.74
CA ARG A 12 7.82 19.72 -8.05
C ARG A 12 6.66 19.21 -7.18
N LEU A 13 6.06 20.12 -6.41
CA LEU A 13 4.92 19.81 -5.55
C LEU A 13 3.73 19.39 -6.40
N GLN A 14 3.28 18.18 -6.23
CA GLN A 14 2.08 17.66 -6.87
C GLN A 14 1.10 17.21 -5.80
N ARG A 15 -0.09 17.79 -5.78
CA ARG A 15 -1.09 17.50 -4.76
C ARG A 15 -1.65 16.09 -4.92
N GLY A 16 -1.23 15.17 -4.05
CA GLY A 16 -1.87 13.86 -3.86
C GLY A 16 -3.08 13.95 -2.93
N ARG A 17 -3.44 12.84 -2.33
CA ARG A 17 -4.52 12.76 -1.33
C ARG A 17 -4.04 13.23 0.05
N GLY A 18 -2.80 12.93 0.40
CA GLY A 18 -2.15 13.38 1.64
C GLY A 18 -0.69 13.76 1.44
N ALA A 19 0.00 13.18 0.47
CA ALA A 19 1.34 13.57 0.10
C ALA A 19 1.32 14.68 -0.96
N THR A 20 2.36 15.52 -0.95
CA THR A 20 2.55 16.60 -1.93
C THR A 20 3.80 16.40 -2.77
N PHE A 21 4.61 15.40 -2.45
CA PHE A 21 5.84 15.08 -3.17
C PHE A 21 6.23 13.60 -2.95
N SER A 22 7.17 13.13 -3.72
CA SER A 22 7.75 11.80 -3.59
C SER A 22 9.18 11.91 -3.07
N PRO A 23 9.40 11.73 -1.74
CA PRO A 23 10.76 11.69 -1.21
C PRO A 23 11.52 10.50 -1.80
N ASP A 24 12.83 10.64 -1.90
CA ASP A 24 13.70 9.58 -2.37
C ASP A 24 13.54 8.32 -1.51
N ASN A 25 13.60 7.20 -2.19
CA ASN A 25 13.59 5.91 -1.54
C ASN A 25 14.97 5.60 -0.97
N ARG A 26 15.08 5.40 0.33
CA ARG A 26 16.35 5.10 1.03
C ARG A 26 17.07 3.83 0.54
N TYR A 27 16.40 2.99 -0.23
CA TYR A 27 16.98 1.78 -0.84
C TYR A 27 17.33 1.98 -2.33
N SER A 28 17.02 3.14 -2.91
CA SER A 28 17.38 3.45 -4.29
C SER A 28 18.87 3.74 -4.40
N ALA A 29 19.51 3.13 -5.39
CA ALA A 29 20.90 3.44 -5.72
C ALA A 29 21.06 4.78 -6.44
N HIS A 30 19.97 5.37 -6.90
CA HIS A 30 19.95 6.60 -7.69
C HIS A 30 18.97 7.60 -7.10
N THR A 31 19.39 8.85 -7.09
CA THR A 31 18.55 10.02 -6.77
C THR A 31 18.13 10.68 -8.08
N GLN A 32 16.87 11.06 -8.22
CA GLN A 32 16.38 11.83 -9.35
C GLN A 32 16.33 13.30 -8.97
N GLU A 33 17.08 14.12 -9.70
CA GLU A 33 17.02 15.57 -9.59
C GLU A 33 16.39 16.15 -10.86
N ALA A 34 15.45 17.06 -10.70
CA ALA A 34 14.90 17.81 -11.81
C ALA A 34 15.91 18.91 -12.17
N LEU A 35 16.51 18.84 -13.36
CA LEU A 35 17.40 19.85 -13.88
C LEU A 35 16.66 20.69 -14.92
N ASP A 36 16.76 22.01 -14.79
CA ASP A 36 16.34 22.91 -15.84
C ASP A 36 17.36 22.86 -16.99
N ASP A 37 16.95 22.26 -18.09
CA ASP A 37 17.75 22.14 -19.31
C ASP A 37 17.57 23.35 -20.26
N GLY A 38 16.78 24.35 -19.85
CA GLY A 38 16.47 25.55 -20.63
C GLY A 38 15.40 25.34 -21.72
N TRP A 39 14.79 24.12 -21.80
CA TRP A 39 13.72 23.80 -22.76
C TRP A 39 12.32 23.98 -22.18
N GLY A 40 12.20 24.51 -20.95
CA GLY A 40 10.94 24.73 -20.27
C GLY A 40 10.25 23.44 -19.80
N SER A 41 10.98 22.34 -19.71
CA SER A 41 10.45 21.06 -19.25
C SER A 41 9.91 21.13 -17.81
N LEU A 42 10.47 22.02 -16.99
CA LEU A 42 10.02 22.27 -15.62
C LEU A 42 8.74 23.13 -15.57
N ASP A 43 8.43 23.89 -16.61
CA ASP A 43 7.25 24.76 -16.68
C ASP A 43 6.01 24.03 -17.18
N ALA A 44 6.18 22.84 -17.77
CA ALA A 44 5.06 22.06 -18.28
C ALA A 44 4.09 21.70 -17.14
N PRO A 45 2.74 21.77 -17.36
CA PRO A 45 1.76 21.37 -16.37
C PRO A 45 2.00 19.93 -15.92
N LEU A 46 1.95 19.70 -14.60
CA LEU A 46 2.02 18.33 -14.08
C LEU A 46 0.77 17.55 -14.48
N GLU A 47 0.95 16.35 -15.00
CA GLU A 47 -0.17 15.47 -15.30
C GLU A 47 -0.95 15.11 -14.03
N PRO A 48 -2.28 14.99 -14.10
CA PRO A 48 -3.08 14.54 -12.97
C PRO A 48 -2.62 13.18 -12.47
N LEU A 49 -2.44 13.05 -11.16
CA LEU A 49 -2.08 11.78 -10.53
C LEU A 49 -3.19 10.75 -10.75
N ARG A 50 -2.85 9.65 -11.42
CA ARG A 50 -3.73 8.51 -11.63
C ARG A 50 -3.27 7.34 -10.78
N THR A 51 -4.22 6.65 -10.14
CA THR A 51 -3.90 5.41 -9.43
C THR A 51 -3.68 4.28 -10.44
N THR A 52 -2.53 3.62 -10.33
CA THR A 52 -2.17 2.43 -11.11
C THR A 52 -2.08 1.21 -10.19
N PHE A 53 -2.32 0.03 -10.77
CA PHE A 53 -2.30 -1.22 -10.02
C PHE A 53 -1.36 -2.21 -10.70
N THR A 54 -0.52 -2.85 -9.89
CA THR A 54 0.31 -3.98 -10.32
C THR A 54 -0.08 -5.23 -9.55
N LEU A 55 0.18 -6.38 -10.15
CA LEU A 55 -0.08 -7.68 -9.54
C LEU A 55 0.95 -7.93 -8.41
N ASP A 56 0.47 -8.34 -7.24
CA ASP A 56 1.32 -8.91 -6.19
C ASP A 56 1.67 -10.36 -6.54
N SER A 57 2.94 -10.67 -6.62
CA SER A 57 3.45 -12.02 -6.91
C SER A 57 3.61 -12.91 -5.67
N SER A 58 3.06 -12.51 -4.53
CA SER A 58 3.15 -13.27 -3.27
C SER A 58 2.48 -14.64 -3.41
N ARG A 59 3.13 -15.67 -2.85
CA ARG A 59 2.62 -17.05 -2.84
C ARG A 59 1.74 -17.37 -1.65
N THR A 60 1.66 -16.43 -0.70
CA THR A 60 0.87 -16.52 0.53
C THR A 60 0.11 -15.23 0.77
N VAL A 61 -1.02 -15.32 1.45
CA VAL A 61 -1.83 -14.16 1.80
C VAL A 61 -1.83 -13.88 3.29
N ILE A 62 -1.70 -14.91 4.13
CA ILE A 62 -1.60 -14.75 5.58
C ILE A 62 -0.19 -14.36 5.95
N SER A 63 -0.06 -13.24 6.67
CA SER A 63 1.18 -12.80 7.30
C SER A 63 1.09 -13.10 8.79
N TYR A 64 2.14 -13.68 9.35
CA TYR A 64 2.24 -13.99 10.78
C TYR A 64 3.07 -12.93 11.50
N ASN A 65 2.73 -12.71 12.76
CA ASN A 65 3.37 -11.75 13.64
C ASN A 65 3.50 -12.33 15.04
N ASP A 66 4.66 -12.19 15.63
CA ASP A 66 5.02 -12.67 16.97
C ASP A 66 5.29 -11.51 17.95
N SER A 67 5.03 -10.26 17.54
CA SER A 67 5.21 -9.12 18.41
C SER A 67 4.21 -9.13 19.57
N PRO A 68 4.68 -8.99 20.81
CA PRO A 68 3.78 -8.92 21.98
C PRO A 68 2.95 -7.62 22.04
N ASP A 69 3.33 -6.59 21.24
CA ASP A 69 2.72 -5.27 21.29
C ASP A 69 1.41 -5.18 20.48
N VAL A 70 1.07 -6.21 19.71
CA VAL A 70 -0.14 -6.24 18.89
C VAL A 70 -1.03 -7.42 19.28
N GLY A 71 -2.34 -7.19 19.31
CA GLY A 71 -3.32 -8.17 19.77
C GLY A 71 -3.74 -9.22 18.73
N PHE A 72 -2.92 -9.47 17.68
CA PHE A 72 -3.18 -10.50 16.67
C PHE A 72 -1.86 -11.18 16.26
N ASP A 73 -1.93 -12.47 15.98
CA ASP A 73 -0.78 -13.26 15.52
C ASP A 73 -0.72 -13.41 13.99
N ARG A 74 -1.82 -13.07 13.31
CA ARG A 74 -1.92 -13.19 11.85
C ARG A 74 -2.80 -12.11 11.24
N SER A 75 -2.45 -11.72 10.03
CA SER A 75 -3.16 -10.69 9.29
C SER A 75 -3.20 -10.94 7.79
N ILE A 76 -4.18 -10.31 7.13
CA ILE A 76 -4.26 -10.24 5.68
C ILE A 76 -4.35 -8.77 5.27
N ASN A 77 -3.47 -8.37 4.35
CA ASN A 77 -3.52 -7.07 3.69
C ASN A 77 -3.66 -7.31 2.18
N PRO A 78 -4.85 -7.09 1.61
CA PRO A 78 -5.12 -7.36 0.19
C PRO A 78 -4.34 -6.46 -0.76
N TYR A 79 -3.87 -5.33 -0.25
CA TYR A 79 -3.17 -4.31 -1.02
C TYR A 79 -1.85 -3.91 -0.36
N ARG A 80 -0.90 -3.38 -1.17
CA ARG A 80 0.23 -2.57 -0.70
C ARG A 80 0.06 -1.17 -1.27
N GLY A 81 0.26 -0.14 -0.44
CA GLY A 81 -0.18 1.21 -0.72
C GLY A 81 -1.66 1.41 -0.43
N CYS A 82 -2.10 2.66 -0.32
CA CYS A 82 -3.45 2.97 0.11
C CYS A 82 -3.94 4.31 -0.44
N GLU A 83 -5.06 4.27 -1.17
CA GLU A 83 -5.70 5.45 -1.74
C GLU A 83 -6.28 6.44 -0.71
N HIS A 84 -6.44 6.05 0.55
CA HIS A 84 -6.84 7.00 1.59
C HIS A 84 -5.78 8.08 1.85
N GLY A 85 -4.51 7.79 1.56
CA GLY A 85 -3.44 8.78 1.55
C GLY A 85 -3.17 9.48 2.87
N CYS A 86 -3.51 8.89 4.02
CA CYS A 86 -3.32 9.53 5.31
C CYS A 86 -1.88 10.00 5.49
N VAL A 87 -1.68 11.28 5.82
CA VAL A 87 -0.35 11.86 6.00
C VAL A 87 0.44 11.20 7.15
N TYR A 88 -0.27 10.76 8.19
CA TYR A 88 0.29 10.13 9.39
C TYR A 88 0.39 8.60 9.29
N CYS A 89 0.17 8.00 8.11
CA CYS A 89 0.14 6.56 7.97
C CYS A 89 1.52 5.94 8.21
N PHE A 90 1.62 5.08 9.22
CA PHE A 90 2.85 4.36 9.55
C PHE A 90 3.28 3.35 8.46
N ALA A 91 2.35 2.96 7.58
CA ALA A 91 2.62 1.99 6.52
C ALA A 91 3.35 2.59 5.31
N ARG A 92 3.41 3.92 5.18
CA ARG A 92 4.08 4.60 4.05
C ARG A 92 5.50 4.11 3.78
N PRO A 93 6.39 3.96 4.80
CA PRO A 93 7.75 3.46 4.59
C PRO A 93 7.81 2.06 3.96
N SER A 94 6.75 1.24 4.07
CA SER A 94 6.73 -0.09 3.48
C SER A 94 6.81 -0.07 1.94
N HIS A 95 6.43 1.04 1.31
CA HIS A 95 6.51 1.22 -0.14
C HIS A 95 7.95 1.28 -0.65
N ALA A 96 8.87 1.73 0.21
CA ALA A 96 10.30 1.74 -0.09
C ALA A 96 10.86 0.33 -0.40
N TRP A 97 10.28 -0.72 0.19
CA TRP A 97 10.67 -2.11 -0.08
C TRP A 97 10.31 -2.58 -1.50
N LEU A 98 9.40 -1.85 -2.16
CA LEU A 98 9.03 -2.07 -3.56
C LEU A 98 9.85 -1.23 -4.54
N GLY A 99 10.84 -0.48 -4.05
CA GLY A 99 11.59 0.48 -4.86
C GLY A 99 10.79 1.76 -5.18
N LEU A 100 9.68 2.01 -4.45
CA LEU A 100 8.77 3.12 -4.66
C LEU A 100 8.90 4.18 -3.56
N SER A 101 8.48 5.42 -3.85
CA SER A 101 8.47 6.47 -2.85
C SER A 101 7.40 6.26 -1.77
N PRO A 102 7.69 6.54 -0.50
CA PRO A 102 6.68 6.55 0.55
C PRO A 102 5.71 7.75 0.46
N GLY A 103 5.95 8.68 -0.43
CA GLY A 103 5.11 9.86 -0.68
C GLY A 103 3.93 9.57 -1.61
N LEU A 104 3.94 10.18 -2.78
CA LEU A 104 2.86 10.06 -3.78
C LEU A 104 2.68 8.63 -4.29
N ASP A 105 3.77 7.87 -4.46
CA ASP A 105 3.66 6.49 -4.94
C ASP A 105 2.83 5.61 -4.00
N PHE A 106 2.94 5.83 -2.68
CA PHE A 106 2.12 5.09 -1.71
C PHE A 106 0.62 5.25 -1.95
N GLU A 107 0.19 6.37 -2.52
CA GLU A 107 -1.22 6.70 -2.77
C GLU A 107 -1.67 6.37 -4.19
N THR A 108 -0.74 6.20 -5.13
CA THR A 108 -1.04 6.17 -6.57
C THR A 108 -0.50 4.93 -7.30
N ARG A 109 0.50 4.25 -6.74
CA ARG A 109 1.11 3.05 -7.33
C ARG A 109 0.88 1.85 -6.42
N LEU A 110 -0.30 1.27 -6.52
CA LEU A 110 -0.74 0.20 -5.63
C LEU A 110 -0.37 -1.17 -6.19
N VAL A 111 -0.13 -2.10 -5.27
CA VAL A 111 0.04 -3.52 -5.60
C VAL A 111 -1.14 -4.28 -5.02
N ALA A 112 -1.82 -5.08 -5.83
CA ALA A 112 -3.05 -5.78 -5.46
C ALA A 112 -2.89 -7.30 -5.56
N LYS A 113 -3.39 -8.03 -4.56
CA LYS A 113 -3.36 -9.50 -4.50
C LYS A 113 -4.64 -10.06 -5.11
N PHE A 114 -4.74 -10.07 -6.44
CA PHE A 114 -5.94 -10.51 -7.14
C PHE A 114 -6.35 -11.96 -6.86
N ASP A 115 -5.39 -12.81 -6.53
CA ASP A 115 -5.59 -14.22 -6.20
C ASP A 115 -5.72 -14.49 -4.69
N ALA A 116 -5.91 -13.43 -3.88
CA ALA A 116 -5.93 -13.51 -2.41
C ALA A 116 -6.93 -14.55 -1.88
N ALA A 117 -8.15 -14.62 -2.44
CA ALA A 117 -9.15 -15.59 -2.03
C ALA A 117 -8.69 -17.03 -2.27
N THR A 118 -8.13 -17.32 -3.45
CA THR A 118 -7.59 -18.65 -3.81
C THR A 118 -6.40 -19.04 -2.93
N LEU A 119 -5.50 -18.08 -2.67
CA LEU A 119 -4.37 -18.31 -1.77
C LEU A 119 -4.86 -18.61 -0.36
N LEU A 120 -5.86 -17.87 0.13
CA LEU A 120 -6.44 -18.07 1.45
C LEU A 120 -7.06 -19.47 1.57
N GLU A 121 -7.86 -19.92 0.63
CA GLU A 121 -8.43 -21.27 0.62
C GLU A 121 -7.34 -22.34 0.74
N ARG A 122 -6.27 -22.20 -0.02
CA ARG A 122 -5.13 -23.13 0.01
C ARG A 122 -4.40 -23.11 1.35
N GLU A 123 -4.26 -21.94 1.97
CA GLU A 123 -3.59 -21.80 3.26
C GLU A 123 -4.43 -22.37 4.40
N LEU A 124 -5.74 -22.11 4.40
CA LEU A 124 -6.67 -22.67 5.40
C LEU A 124 -6.81 -24.20 5.30
N ALA A 125 -6.66 -24.77 4.09
CA ALA A 125 -6.72 -26.20 3.84
C ALA A 125 -5.44 -26.97 4.21
N LYS A 126 -4.37 -26.29 4.60
CA LYS A 126 -3.09 -26.97 4.94
C LYS A 126 -3.25 -27.87 6.17
N PRO A 127 -2.69 -29.09 6.14
CA PRO A 127 -2.62 -29.92 7.32
C PRO A 127 -1.93 -29.17 8.47
N GLY A 128 -2.56 -29.21 9.65
CA GLY A 128 -2.01 -28.51 10.84
C GLY A 128 -2.31 -27.02 10.91
N TYR A 129 -3.12 -26.47 9.99
CA TYR A 129 -3.59 -25.10 10.14
C TYR A 129 -4.39 -24.95 11.44
N CYS A 130 -3.96 -24.05 12.31
CA CYS A 130 -4.64 -23.75 13.57
C CYS A 130 -5.50 -22.50 13.40
N CYS A 131 -6.82 -22.63 13.57
CA CYS A 131 -7.76 -21.52 13.43
C CYS A 131 -7.60 -20.52 14.58
N GLN A 132 -7.24 -19.28 14.23
CA GLN A 132 -7.16 -18.13 15.14
C GLN A 132 -7.65 -16.89 14.40
N PRO A 133 -8.20 -15.88 15.08
CA PRO A 133 -8.70 -14.68 14.42
C PRO A 133 -7.69 -14.05 13.45
N ILE A 134 -8.13 -13.76 12.22
CA ILE A 134 -7.33 -13.06 11.22
C ILE A 134 -7.69 -11.58 11.24
N ALA A 135 -6.69 -10.71 11.37
CA ALA A 135 -6.88 -9.26 11.30
C ALA A 135 -6.72 -8.76 9.85
N LEU A 136 -7.73 -8.06 9.33
CA LEU A 136 -7.68 -7.38 8.04
C LEU A 136 -7.46 -5.89 8.24
N GLY A 137 -6.65 -5.28 7.36
CA GLY A 137 -6.43 -3.82 7.40
C GLY A 137 -5.39 -3.37 8.41
N THR A 138 -4.51 -4.25 8.83
CA THR A 138 -3.46 -3.93 9.81
C THR A 138 -2.35 -3.05 9.25
N ASN A 139 -2.17 -3.00 7.94
CA ASN A 139 -1.15 -2.19 7.27
C ASN A 139 -1.76 -1.23 6.24
N THR A 140 -2.66 -1.73 5.41
CA THR A 140 -3.38 -0.93 4.40
C THR A 140 -4.87 -1.16 4.53
N ASP A 141 -5.67 -0.13 4.27
CA ASP A 141 -7.12 -0.23 4.43
C ASP A 141 -7.71 -1.23 3.41
N PRO A 142 -8.43 -2.27 3.85
CA PRO A 142 -9.04 -3.26 2.97
C PRO A 142 -10.23 -2.69 2.18
N TYR A 143 -10.85 -1.62 2.65
CA TYR A 143 -11.97 -0.93 2.00
C TYR A 143 -11.57 0.42 1.39
N GLN A 144 -10.30 0.55 0.96
CA GLN A 144 -9.89 1.72 0.20
C GLN A 144 -10.69 1.84 -1.11
N PRO A 145 -10.79 3.04 -1.72
CA PRO A 145 -11.71 3.31 -2.84
C PRO A 145 -11.68 2.29 -3.97
N VAL A 146 -10.52 1.73 -4.30
CA VAL A 146 -10.36 0.74 -5.37
C VAL A 146 -11.11 -0.57 -5.09
N GLU A 147 -11.34 -0.92 -3.84
CA GLU A 147 -12.05 -2.16 -3.44
C GLU A 147 -13.44 -2.23 -4.07
N ARG A 148 -14.11 -1.09 -4.29
CA ARG A 148 -15.40 -1.03 -5.00
C ARG A 148 -15.35 -1.63 -6.41
N ARG A 149 -14.17 -1.68 -7.01
CA ARG A 149 -13.96 -2.18 -8.37
C ARG A 149 -13.29 -3.56 -8.38
N LEU A 150 -12.36 -3.79 -7.47
CA LEU A 150 -11.55 -5.01 -7.48
C LEU A 150 -12.16 -6.14 -6.63
N GLU A 151 -12.97 -5.82 -5.62
CA GLU A 151 -13.69 -6.77 -4.75
C GLU A 151 -12.79 -7.86 -4.12
N ILE A 152 -11.51 -7.56 -3.91
CA ILE A 152 -10.54 -8.52 -3.37
C ILE A 152 -10.83 -8.83 -1.90
N THR A 153 -11.12 -7.82 -1.10
CA THR A 153 -11.51 -7.97 0.32
C THR A 153 -12.81 -8.77 0.42
N ARG A 154 -13.76 -8.49 -0.46
CA ARG A 154 -15.01 -9.26 -0.54
C ARG A 154 -14.72 -10.73 -0.77
N GLY A 155 -13.90 -11.08 -1.75
CA GLY A 155 -13.52 -12.47 -2.02
C GLY A 155 -12.87 -13.15 -0.81
N ILE A 156 -11.99 -12.44 -0.09
CA ILE A 156 -11.40 -12.94 1.16
C ILE A 156 -12.48 -13.22 2.21
N LEU A 157 -13.41 -12.29 2.41
CA LEU A 157 -14.49 -12.43 3.40
C LEU A 157 -15.44 -13.56 3.05
N GLU A 158 -15.73 -13.80 1.77
CA GLU A 158 -16.54 -14.94 1.32
C GLU A 158 -15.87 -16.28 1.66
N VAL A 159 -14.55 -16.39 1.51
CA VAL A 159 -13.78 -17.57 1.94
C VAL A 159 -13.87 -17.77 3.45
N LEU A 160 -13.59 -16.70 4.21
CA LEU A 160 -13.65 -16.76 5.68
C LEU A 160 -15.06 -17.13 6.19
N ALA A 161 -16.10 -16.59 5.57
CA ALA A 161 -17.50 -16.92 5.91
C ALA A 161 -17.82 -18.39 5.64
N ARG A 162 -17.44 -18.94 4.48
CA ARG A 162 -17.64 -20.36 4.16
C ARG A 162 -16.94 -21.28 5.16
N CYS A 163 -15.74 -20.90 5.59
CA CYS A 163 -14.96 -21.65 6.59
C CYS A 163 -15.40 -21.36 8.03
N ARG A 164 -16.34 -20.45 8.26
CA ARG A 164 -16.71 -19.93 9.59
C ARG A 164 -15.48 -19.49 10.40
N HIS A 165 -14.54 -18.88 9.70
CA HIS A 165 -13.27 -18.45 10.28
C HIS A 165 -13.42 -17.07 10.95
N PRO A 166 -13.00 -16.89 12.21
CA PRO A 166 -13.08 -15.60 12.87
C PRO A 166 -12.15 -14.57 12.21
N ALA A 167 -12.65 -13.34 12.06
CA ALA A 167 -11.89 -12.23 11.49
C ALA A 167 -12.22 -10.92 12.20
N THR A 168 -11.26 -10.02 12.22
CA THR A 168 -11.43 -8.63 12.64
C THR A 168 -11.04 -7.71 11.49
N ILE A 169 -11.68 -6.56 11.38
CA ILE A 169 -11.42 -5.60 10.31
C ILE A 169 -11.14 -4.23 10.92
N VAL A 170 -10.04 -3.62 10.46
CA VAL A 170 -9.71 -2.23 10.77
C VAL A 170 -9.82 -1.43 9.48
N THR A 171 -10.73 -0.46 9.46
CA THR A 171 -10.93 0.41 8.30
C THR A 171 -11.38 1.79 8.75
N LYS A 172 -11.08 2.79 7.95
CA LYS A 172 -11.60 4.15 8.05
C LYS A 172 -12.64 4.47 6.96
N SER A 173 -12.90 3.50 6.10
CA SER A 173 -13.89 3.62 5.03
C SER A 173 -15.30 3.40 5.55
N ALA A 174 -16.26 4.16 5.03
CA ALA A 174 -17.69 3.91 5.24
C ALA A 174 -18.27 2.90 4.23
N ALA A 175 -17.44 2.24 3.43
CA ALA A 175 -17.84 1.31 2.38
C ALA A 175 -17.91 -0.17 2.85
N VAL A 176 -18.02 -0.39 4.16
CA VAL A 176 -18.13 -1.74 4.77
C VAL A 176 -19.50 -2.32 4.52
#